data_e125a0233e01e8057fd8b649c7e92aca
#
_entry.id   e125a0233e01e8057fd8b649c7e92aca
#
_cell.length_a   1.000
_cell.length_b   1.000
_cell.length_c   1.000
_cell.angle_alpha   90.00
_cell.angle_beta   90.00
_cell.angle_gamma   90.00
#
_symmetry.space_group_name_H-M   'P 1'
#
loop_
_entity.id
_entity.type
_entity.pdbx_description
1 polymer ?
#
loop_
_entity_poly.entity_id
_entity_poly.type
_entity_poly.pdbx_seq_one_letter_code
_entity_poly.pdbx_strand_id
1 'polypeptide(L)'
;MKNNNLTYEKSGVNIKAADNFVKFISSLSKKRQNNKNFQNIGGFGSITNIPKNIKNPQIVASTDGVGTKIEIANELNKFDTIGIDLVAMCVNDLIVQGAKPIIFLDYISINKINLRKLNKIIKGINRGCKISNCELVGGETAEMPGTYSKGKFDIAGFSVGLVDKKKVLDKSKIKVNDLIIGIPSSGVHSNGFSLIRYILKKKKIKLKKNKFLKKELMKPTKIYVKEILKLVDKKLINGCVNITGGGFEGNIVRILPAKLSAQIYLYKVKPKNIFKWLHSQGVSDKEMIRTFNCGIGFCVIIKQQNFKKIKKYFTKDFQPYVIGKIVNGKQNINLNGKIEW
;
A
#
# COMPACT_ATOMS: atom_id res chain seq x y z
N MET A 1 -3.21 7.47 55.85
CA MET A 1 -2.45 8.09 54.77
C MET A 1 -2.66 7.25 53.52
N LYS A 2 -3.34 7.79 52.48
CA LYS A 2 -3.48 7.09 51.18
C LYS A 2 -2.08 7.01 50.56
N ASN A 3 -1.57 5.79 50.39
CA ASN A 3 -0.30 5.53 49.75
C ASN A 3 -0.34 6.09 48.33
N ASN A 4 0.21 7.28 48.10
CA ASN A 4 0.21 7.99 46.84
C ASN A 4 1.40 7.50 45.96
N ASN A 5 1.53 6.15 45.80
CA ASN A 5 2.59 5.59 45.00
C ASN A 5 2.44 6.06 43.57
N LEU A 6 3.42 6.75 43.05
CA LEU A 6 3.58 7.09 41.65
C LEU A 6 3.89 5.80 40.91
N THR A 7 3.03 5.45 39.91
CA THR A 7 3.18 4.24 39.09
C THR A 7 3.05 4.59 37.60
N TYR A 8 3.68 3.79 36.75
CA TYR A 8 3.62 3.94 35.32
C TYR A 8 2.15 3.79 34.80
N GLU A 9 1.36 2.97 35.46
CA GLU A 9 -0.08 2.84 35.19
C GLU A 9 -0.85 4.13 35.51
N LYS A 10 -0.52 4.83 36.62
CA LYS A 10 -1.13 6.13 36.92
C LYS A 10 -0.73 7.24 35.95
N SER A 11 0.42 7.12 35.29
CA SER A 11 0.81 8.02 34.19
C SER A 11 0.10 7.73 32.86
N GLY A 12 -0.74 6.68 32.79
CA GLY A 12 -1.58 6.36 31.63
C GLY A 12 -1.07 5.20 30.77
N VAL A 13 0.01 4.51 31.15
CA VAL A 13 0.60 3.39 30.41
C VAL A 13 0.24 2.05 31.04
N ASN A 14 -0.40 1.15 30.27
CA ASN A 14 -0.86 -0.16 30.76
C ASN A 14 0.02 -1.30 30.25
N ILE A 15 1.10 -1.62 30.99
CA ILE A 15 2.05 -2.69 30.65
C ILE A 15 1.35 -4.05 30.45
N LYS A 16 0.43 -4.42 31.35
CA LYS A 16 -0.29 -5.70 31.27
C LYS A 16 -1.11 -5.84 29.98
N ALA A 17 -1.70 -4.73 29.49
CA ALA A 17 -2.41 -4.73 28.21
C ALA A 17 -1.43 -4.86 27.04
N ALA A 18 -0.25 -4.23 27.11
CA ALA A 18 0.81 -4.38 26.11
C ALA A 18 1.31 -5.83 26.04
N ASP A 19 1.62 -6.47 27.17
CA ASP A 19 2.05 -7.87 27.23
C ASP A 19 1.01 -8.83 26.63
N ASN A 20 -0.26 -8.63 26.93
CA ASN A 20 -1.36 -9.43 26.38
C ASN A 20 -1.44 -9.26 24.85
N PHE A 21 -1.17 -8.06 24.34
CA PHE A 21 -1.15 -7.80 22.90
C PHE A 21 0.02 -8.50 22.22
N VAL A 22 1.23 -8.47 22.80
CA VAL A 22 2.43 -9.19 22.29
C VAL A 22 2.15 -10.70 22.25
N LYS A 23 1.56 -11.28 23.30
CA LYS A 23 1.15 -12.70 23.34
C LYS A 23 0.17 -13.02 22.20
N PHE A 24 -0.78 -12.13 21.91
CA PHE A 24 -1.71 -12.32 20.80
C PHE A 24 -1.01 -12.31 19.44
N ILE A 25 -0.09 -11.36 19.20
CA ILE A 25 0.70 -11.31 17.95
C ILE A 25 1.51 -12.60 17.77
N SER A 26 2.21 -13.04 18.81
CA SER A 26 2.98 -14.29 18.82
C SER A 26 2.11 -15.51 18.47
N SER A 27 0.87 -15.57 18.95
CA SER A 27 -0.06 -16.66 18.62
C SER A 27 -0.46 -16.70 17.15
N LEU A 28 -0.58 -15.54 16.49
CA LEU A 28 -0.88 -15.44 15.06
C LEU A 28 0.30 -15.92 14.19
N SER A 29 1.51 -15.64 14.65
CA SER A 29 2.75 -16.04 13.99
C SER A 29 3.00 -17.56 14.10
N LYS A 30 2.83 -18.15 15.29
CA LYS A 30 3.02 -19.59 15.55
C LYS A 30 2.16 -20.49 14.65
N LYS A 31 0.94 -20.10 14.30
CA LYS A 31 0.06 -20.82 13.38
C LYS A 31 0.61 -20.93 11.94
N ARG A 32 1.70 -20.25 11.61
CA ARG A 32 2.32 -20.21 10.29
C ARG A 32 3.62 -21.01 10.17
N GLN A 33 4.10 -21.54 11.30
CA GLN A 33 5.44 -22.14 11.41
C GLN A 33 5.51 -23.58 10.95
N ASN A 34 5.60 -23.81 9.63
CA ASN A 34 6.35 -24.95 9.11
C ASN A 34 7.87 -24.63 8.97
N ASN A 35 8.30 -23.41 9.25
CA ASN A 35 9.72 -23.00 9.22
C ASN A 35 10.19 -22.63 10.62
N LYS A 36 11.14 -23.40 11.15
CA LYS A 36 11.78 -23.25 12.47
C LYS A 36 12.57 -21.92 12.66
N ASN A 37 12.59 -21.03 11.69
CA ASN A 37 13.50 -19.88 11.62
C ASN A 37 12.92 -18.54 12.14
N PHE A 38 11.67 -18.51 12.60
CA PHE A 38 11.00 -17.26 12.98
C PHE A 38 10.41 -17.34 14.39
N GLN A 39 11.28 -17.42 15.41
CA GLN A 39 10.82 -17.66 16.79
C GLN A 39 10.83 -16.42 17.72
N ASN A 40 11.14 -15.21 17.24
CA ASN A 40 11.46 -14.10 18.14
C ASN A 40 10.51 -12.91 18.13
N ILE A 41 9.20 -13.09 17.90
CA ILE A 41 8.25 -12.02 18.22
C ILE A 41 8.21 -11.84 19.73
N GLY A 42 8.61 -10.64 20.21
CA GLY A 42 8.79 -10.30 21.62
C GLY A 42 10.25 -10.30 22.09
N GLY A 43 11.22 -10.65 21.21
CA GLY A 43 12.65 -10.46 21.43
C GLY A 43 13.13 -9.09 20.91
N PHE A 44 14.42 -8.77 21.09
CA PHE A 44 14.99 -7.49 20.65
C PHE A 44 15.09 -7.34 19.13
N GLY A 45 15.17 -8.43 18.38
CA GLY A 45 15.25 -8.41 16.93
C GLY A 45 14.87 -9.76 16.30
N SER A 46 14.59 -9.74 15.01
CA SER A 46 14.26 -10.94 14.24
C SER A 46 15.43 -11.37 13.35
N ILE A 47 15.66 -12.68 13.26
CA ILE A 47 16.65 -13.27 12.37
C ILE A 47 15.92 -13.88 11.19
N THR A 48 16.33 -13.55 9.98
CA THR A 48 15.73 -14.05 8.74
C THR A 48 16.81 -14.61 7.81
N ASN A 49 16.59 -15.80 7.28
CA ASN A 49 17.51 -16.39 6.33
C ASN A 49 17.34 -15.80 4.94
N ILE A 50 18.46 -15.57 4.26
CA ILE A 50 18.47 -15.21 2.84
C ILE A 50 18.10 -16.44 2.02
N PRO A 51 17.09 -16.39 1.13
CA PRO A 51 16.71 -17.52 0.27
C PRO A 51 17.88 -17.98 -0.61
N LYS A 52 18.20 -19.28 -0.57
CA LYS A 52 19.35 -19.87 -1.31
C LYS A 52 19.28 -19.74 -2.84
N ASN A 53 18.08 -19.48 -3.39
CA ASN A 53 17.86 -19.34 -4.83
C ASN A 53 18.16 -17.92 -5.39
N ILE A 54 18.63 -17.00 -4.56
CA ILE A 54 19.06 -15.65 -4.96
C ILE A 54 20.59 -15.64 -4.91
N LYS A 55 21.24 -15.65 -6.07
CA LYS A 55 22.72 -15.76 -6.17
C LYS A 55 23.43 -14.48 -5.73
N ASN A 56 22.97 -13.31 -6.20
CA ASN A 56 23.53 -12.01 -5.88
C ASN A 56 22.45 -11.11 -5.27
N PRO A 57 22.08 -11.32 -3.98
CA PRO A 57 20.98 -10.62 -3.36
C PRO A 57 21.26 -9.12 -3.21
N GLN A 58 20.30 -8.31 -3.62
CA GLN A 58 20.21 -6.89 -3.30
C GLN A 58 19.04 -6.69 -2.34
N ILE A 59 19.26 -5.91 -1.30
CA ILE A 59 18.25 -5.53 -0.33
C ILE A 59 17.49 -4.33 -0.86
N VAL A 60 16.16 -4.40 -0.82
CA VAL A 60 15.25 -3.28 -1.08
C VAL A 60 14.40 -3.07 0.16
N ALA A 61 14.36 -1.86 0.67
CA ALA A 61 13.58 -1.49 1.84
C ALA A 61 12.58 -0.40 1.50
N SER A 62 11.41 -0.45 2.13
CA SER A 62 10.36 0.55 2.03
C SER A 62 9.67 0.74 3.36
N THR A 63 9.31 1.98 3.67
CA THR A 63 8.50 2.35 4.83
C THR A 63 7.37 3.26 4.39
N ASP A 64 6.18 3.05 4.93
CA ASP A 64 5.01 3.89 4.64
C ASP A 64 4.00 3.77 5.78
N GLY A 65 3.02 4.69 5.77
CA GLY A 65 1.86 4.68 6.65
C GLY A 65 0.56 4.51 5.88
N VAL A 66 -0.56 4.45 6.60
CA VAL A 66 -1.89 4.42 5.97
C VAL A 66 -2.41 5.84 5.72
N GLY A 67 -1.88 6.80 6.44
CA GLY A 67 -2.32 8.19 6.36
C GLY A 67 -3.74 8.39 6.89
N THR A 68 -4.39 9.47 6.46
CA THR A 68 -5.65 9.93 7.07
C THR A 68 -6.87 9.05 6.78
N LYS A 69 -6.73 7.93 6.06
CA LYS A 69 -7.75 6.87 5.97
C LYS A 69 -8.09 6.29 7.34
N ILE A 70 -7.12 6.29 8.29
CA ILE A 70 -7.36 5.85 9.67
C ILE A 70 -8.47 6.65 10.36
N GLU A 71 -8.69 7.91 9.98
CA GLU A 71 -9.78 8.72 10.54
C GLU A 71 -11.16 8.24 10.08
N ILE A 72 -11.26 7.78 8.83
CA ILE A 72 -12.48 7.14 8.30
C ILE A 72 -12.72 5.81 9.04
N ALA A 73 -11.66 5.04 9.29
CA ALA A 73 -11.74 3.81 10.08
C ALA A 73 -12.20 4.07 11.52
N ASN A 74 -11.70 5.12 12.16
CA ASN A 74 -12.11 5.56 13.49
C ASN A 74 -13.60 5.95 13.50
N GLU A 75 -14.05 6.78 12.56
CA GLU A 75 -15.46 7.20 12.48
C GLU A 75 -16.40 6.01 12.30
N LEU A 76 -16.00 5.04 11.47
CA LEU A 76 -16.79 3.83 11.19
C LEU A 76 -16.59 2.70 12.20
N ASN A 77 -15.65 2.82 13.13
CA ASN A 77 -15.18 1.74 14.03
C ASN A 77 -14.83 0.44 13.29
N LYS A 78 -14.16 0.60 12.10
CA LYS A 78 -13.83 -0.48 11.19
C LYS A 78 -12.33 -0.52 10.91
N PHE A 79 -11.62 -1.50 11.51
CA PHE A 79 -10.14 -1.56 11.51
C PHE A 79 -9.58 -2.79 10.80
N ASP A 80 -10.41 -3.70 10.35
CA ASP A 80 -10.02 -5.00 9.79
C ASP A 80 -9.28 -4.92 8.45
N THR A 81 -9.44 -3.81 7.72
CA THR A 81 -8.76 -3.60 6.41
C THR A 81 -7.53 -2.69 6.50
N ILE A 82 -7.40 -1.88 7.57
CA ILE A 82 -6.32 -0.90 7.72
C ILE A 82 -4.94 -1.56 7.74
N GLY A 83 -4.80 -2.73 8.38
CA GLY A 83 -3.53 -3.47 8.36
C GLY A 83 -3.17 -3.99 6.96
N ILE A 84 -4.16 -4.33 6.12
CA ILE A 84 -3.91 -4.70 4.71
C ILE A 84 -3.43 -3.47 3.94
N ASP A 85 -4.02 -2.30 4.18
CA ASP A 85 -3.58 -1.05 3.57
C ASP A 85 -2.11 -0.78 3.91
N LEU A 86 -1.73 -0.90 5.18
CA LEU A 86 -0.36 -0.68 5.63
C LEU A 86 0.64 -1.57 4.91
N VAL A 87 0.38 -2.88 4.87
CA VAL A 87 1.27 -3.83 4.17
C VAL A 87 1.32 -3.51 2.68
N ALA A 88 0.17 -3.21 2.05
CA ALA A 88 0.12 -2.91 0.62
C ALA A 88 0.95 -1.67 0.24
N MET A 89 0.92 -0.61 1.06
CA MET A 89 1.70 0.61 0.81
C MET A 89 3.19 0.29 0.77
N CYS A 90 3.70 -0.52 1.70
CA CYS A 90 5.11 -0.88 1.75
C CYS A 90 5.51 -1.89 0.66
N VAL A 91 4.79 -3.02 0.52
CA VAL A 91 5.24 -4.11 -0.36
C VAL A 91 5.04 -3.82 -1.84
N ASN A 92 4.08 -2.97 -2.21
CA ASN A 92 3.92 -2.53 -3.61
C ASN A 92 5.11 -1.68 -4.08
N ASP A 93 5.77 -0.96 -3.19
CA ASP A 93 6.97 -0.19 -3.53
C ASP A 93 8.21 -1.07 -3.68
N LEU A 94 8.31 -2.17 -2.92
CA LEU A 94 9.40 -3.14 -3.11
C LEU A 94 9.37 -3.78 -4.51
N ILE A 95 8.19 -4.15 -4.99
CA ILE A 95 8.06 -4.83 -6.29
C ILE A 95 8.30 -3.91 -7.48
N VAL A 96 8.30 -2.58 -7.30
CA VAL A 96 8.72 -1.62 -8.34
C VAL A 96 10.18 -1.86 -8.75
N GLN A 97 11.02 -2.33 -7.82
CA GLN A 97 12.40 -2.72 -8.09
C GLN A 97 12.54 -4.20 -8.48
N GLY A 98 11.45 -4.95 -8.56
CA GLY A 98 11.46 -6.40 -8.79
C GLY A 98 11.77 -7.22 -7.53
N ALA A 99 11.79 -6.60 -6.36
CA ALA A 99 12.13 -7.26 -5.11
C ALA A 99 10.95 -8.07 -4.54
N LYS A 100 11.25 -9.30 -4.12
CA LYS A 100 10.31 -10.15 -3.39
C LYS A 100 10.28 -9.71 -1.92
N PRO A 101 9.13 -9.29 -1.36
CA PRO A 101 9.00 -9.02 0.06
C PRO A 101 9.38 -10.27 0.88
N ILE A 102 10.17 -10.10 1.93
CA ILE A 102 10.62 -11.17 2.82
C ILE A 102 10.07 -10.97 4.21
N ILE A 103 10.31 -9.78 4.80
CA ILE A 103 9.88 -9.46 6.16
C ILE A 103 9.07 -8.15 6.19
N PHE A 104 8.23 -8.06 7.20
CA PHE A 104 7.44 -6.90 7.54
C PHE A 104 7.52 -6.64 9.05
N LEU A 105 7.67 -5.37 9.41
CA LEU A 105 7.58 -4.87 10.78
C LEU A 105 6.55 -3.75 10.83
N ASP A 106 5.84 -3.61 11.94
CA ASP A 106 4.90 -2.53 12.16
C ASP A 106 5.29 -1.67 13.36
N TYR A 107 4.91 -0.40 13.32
CA TYR A 107 4.93 0.50 14.45
C TYR A 107 3.52 1.05 14.65
N ILE A 108 2.95 0.80 15.83
CA ILE A 108 1.63 1.31 16.19
C ILE A 108 1.79 2.28 17.36
N SER A 109 1.45 3.54 17.17
CA SER A 109 1.43 4.54 18.22
C SER A 109 -0.01 4.96 18.53
N ILE A 110 -0.40 4.91 19.79
CA ILE A 110 -1.79 5.07 20.21
C ILE A 110 -1.89 5.82 21.54
N ASN A 111 -2.92 6.65 21.70
CA ASN A 111 -3.18 7.35 22.95
C ASN A 111 -3.33 6.40 24.14
N LYS A 112 -4.18 5.36 24.01
CA LYS A 112 -4.44 4.34 25.03
C LYS A 112 -4.67 2.99 24.38
N ILE A 113 -4.02 1.94 24.88
CA ILE A 113 -4.16 0.58 24.38
C ILE A 113 -5.63 0.13 24.40
N ASN A 114 -6.12 -0.26 23.20
CA ASN A 114 -7.43 -0.85 22.99
C ASN A 114 -7.25 -2.18 22.26
N LEU A 115 -7.20 -3.27 23.02
CA LEU A 115 -6.96 -4.62 22.49
C LEU A 115 -7.92 -5.01 21.36
N ARG A 116 -9.21 -4.65 21.46
CA ARG A 116 -10.21 -4.95 20.42
C ARG A 116 -9.86 -4.28 19.09
N LYS A 117 -9.41 -3.02 19.11
CA LYS A 117 -8.97 -2.25 17.94
C LYS A 117 -7.67 -2.82 17.40
N LEU A 118 -6.66 -2.96 18.24
CA LEU A 118 -5.31 -3.42 17.87
C LEU A 118 -5.34 -4.83 17.28
N ASN A 119 -6.11 -5.74 17.87
CA ASN A 119 -6.28 -7.09 17.34
C ASN A 119 -6.86 -7.12 15.91
N LYS A 120 -7.77 -6.21 15.57
CA LYS A 120 -8.29 -6.10 14.20
C LYS A 120 -7.23 -5.58 13.24
N ILE A 121 -6.44 -4.58 13.64
CA ILE A 121 -5.34 -4.01 12.83
C ILE A 121 -4.30 -5.08 12.56
N ILE A 122 -3.80 -5.77 13.59
CA ILE A 122 -2.78 -6.83 13.44
C ILE A 122 -3.28 -8.01 12.60
N LYS A 123 -4.55 -8.42 12.75
CA LYS A 123 -5.15 -9.42 11.86
C LYS A 123 -5.11 -8.96 10.40
N GLY A 124 -5.37 -7.67 10.15
CA GLY A 124 -5.25 -7.06 8.84
C GLY A 124 -3.80 -7.10 8.31
N ILE A 125 -2.82 -6.73 9.13
CA ILE A 125 -1.38 -6.80 8.79
C ILE A 125 -0.99 -8.24 8.45
N ASN A 126 -1.32 -9.21 9.31
CA ASN A 126 -1.02 -10.62 9.05
C ASN A 126 -1.68 -11.13 7.75
N ARG A 127 -2.90 -10.67 7.44
CA ARG A 127 -3.57 -10.99 6.17
C ARG A 127 -2.84 -10.37 4.97
N GLY A 128 -2.43 -9.11 5.06
CA GLY A 128 -1.62 -8.44 4.04
C GLY A 128 -0.29 -9.15 3.79
N CYS A 129 0.40 -9.55 4.86
CA CYS A 129 1.64 -10.32 4.79
C CYS A 129 1.41 -11.69 4.12
N LYS A 130 0.29 -12.36 4.38
CA LYS A 130 -0.07 -13.62 3.70
C LYS A 130 -0.29 -13.41 2.20
N ILE A 131 -0.99 -12.36 1.79
CA ILE A 131 -1.26 -12.04 0.38
C ILE A 131 0.04 -11.75 -0.36
N SER A 132 0.97 -11.01 0.26
CA SER A 132 2.27 -10.64 -0.30
C SER A 132 3.34 -11.71 -0.18
N ASN A 133 3.03 -12.84 0.48
CA ASN A 133 4.00 -13.89 0.81
C ASN A 133 5.25 -13.34 1.53
N CYS A 134 5.00 -12.47 2.51
CA CYS A 134 5.95 -11.80 3.37
C CYS A 134 5.67 -12.19 4.82
N GLU A 135 6.65 -12.14 5.71
CA GLU A 135 6.46 -12.54 7.10
C GLU A 135 6.42 -11.33 8.03
N LEU A 136 5.40 -11.30 8.91
CA LEU A 136 5.39 -10.38 10.04
C LEU A 136 6.34 -10.94 11.09
N VAL A 137 7.48 -10.29 11.27
CA VAL A 137 8.58 -10.80 12.11
C VAL A 137 8.75 -10.03 13.43
N GLY A 138 8.08 -8.89 13.58
CA GLY A 138 8.14 -8.05 14.77
C GLY A 138 7.41 -6.75 14.55
N GLY A 139 7.56 -5.86 15.50
CA GLY A 139 7.00 -4.53 15.50
C GLY A 139 7.06 -3.91 16.87
N GLU A 140 6.49 -2.71 17.00
CA GLU A 140 6.42 -1.98 18.28
C GLU A 140 5.02 -1.40 18.46
N THR A 141 4.55 -1.37 19.71
CA THR A 141 3.29 -0.71 20.05
C THR A 141 3.52 0.22 21.23
N ALA A 142 3.50 1.52 20.94
CA ALA A 142 3.72 2.57 21.92
C ALA A 142 2.40 3.17 22.41
N GLU A 143 2.14 3.09 23.71
CA GLU A 143 1.08 3.84 24.38
C GLU A 143 1.64 5.22 24.72
N MET A 144 1.05 6.27 24.12
CA MET A 144 1.58 7.64 24.16
C MET A 144 0.50 8.63 24.65
N PRO A 145 0.18 8.57 25.97
CA PRO A 145 -0.77 9.52 26.56
C PRO A 145 -0.21 10.95 26.48
N GLY A 146 -1.05 11.91 26.06
CA GLY A 146 -0.63 13.30 25.89
C GLY A 146 -0.13 13.64 24.48
N THR A 147 0.50 12.71 23.76
CA THR A 147 0.91 12.90 22.35
C THR A 147 -0.29 12.75 21.40
N TYR A 148 -1.09 11.72 21.61
CA TYR A 148 -2.32 11.50 20.83
C TYR A 148 -3.55 11.83 21.64
N SER A 149 -4.52 12.51 21.04
CA SER A 149 -5.85 12.73 21.62
C SER A 149 -6.59 11.41 21.80
N LYS A 150 -7.56 11.38 22.72
CA LYS A 150 -8.38 10.19 23.04
C LYS A 150 -8.89 9.48 21.78
N GLY A 151 -8.59 8.19 21.66
CA GLY A 151 -9.01 7.33 20.54
C GLY A 151 -8.19 7.49 19.26
N LYS A 152 -7.25 8.44 19.21
CA LYS A 152 -6.34 8.63 18.07
C LYS A 152 -5.17 7.67 18.13
N PHE A 153 -4.67 7.32 16.96
CA PHE A 153 -3.52 6.44 16.76
C PHE A 153 -2.91 6.70 15.38
N ASP A 154 -1.69 6.25 15.20
CA ASP A 154 -1.05 6.14 13.89
C ASP A 154 -0.41 4.77 13.71
N ILE A 155 -0.20 4.36 12.46
CA ILE A 155 0.45 3.11 12.12
C ILE A 155 1.40 3.30 10.95
N ALA A 156 2.61 2.79 11.11
CA ALA A 156 3.62 2.74 10.08
C ALA A 156 4.10 1.30 9.86
N GLY A 157 4.53 1.00 8.66
CA GLY A 157 5.10 -0.29 8.29
C GLY A 157 6.48 -0.12 7.72
N PHE A 158 7.29 -1.14 7.91
CA PHE A 158 8.61 -1.28 7.33
C PHE A 158 8.72 -2.67 6.69
N SER A 159 9.07 -2.71 5.42
CA SER A 159 9.22 -3.98 4.69
C SER A 159 10.59 -4.07 4.04
N VAL A 160 11.18 -5.25 4.11
CA VAL A 160 12.42 -5.58 3.41
C VAL A 160 12.14 -6.68 2.41
N GLY A 161 12.64 -6.47 1.20
CA GLY A 161 12.60 -7.42 0.11
C GLY A 161 13.99 -7.72 -0.43
N LEU A 162 14.09 -8.80 -1.18
CA LEU A 162 15.31 -9.23 -1.84
C LEU A 162 15.06 -9.39 -3.35
N VAL A 163 16.03 -8.97 -4.14
CA VAL A 163 16.06 -9.18 -5.58
C VAL A 163 17.44 -9.64 -6.02
N ASP A 164 17.53 -10.57 -6.95
CA ASP A 164 18.81 -10.87 -7.59
C ASP A 164 19.25 -9.67 -8.43
N LYS A 165 20.54 -9.25 -8.34
CA LYS A 165 21.10 -8.10 -9.08
C LYS A 165 20.73 -8.12 -10.57
N LYS A 166 20.68 -9.30 -11.19
CA LYS A 166 20.31 -9.49 -12.60
C LYS A 166 18.81 -9.29 -12.88
N LYS A 167 17.95 -9.32 -11.84
CA LYS A 167 16.50 -9.18 -11.95
C LYS A 167 15.98 -7.79 -11.54
N VAL A 168 16.85 -6.92 -11.03
CA VAL A 168 16.50 -5.53 -10.75
C VAL A 168 15.90 -4.90 -12.00
N LEU A 169 14.76 -4.24 -11.86
CA LEU A 169 14.12 -3.54 -12.97
C LEU A 169 14.91 -2.27 -13.28
N ASP A 170 15.57 -2.29 -14.41
CA ASP A 170 16.42 -1.21 -14.88
C ASP A 170 15.67 -0.37 -15.91
N LYS A 171 15.50 0.93 -15.61
CA LYS A 171 14.83 1.88 -16.50
C LYS A 171 15.49 2.00 -17.88
N SER A 172 16.77 1.65 -18.05
CA SER A 172 17.46 1.64 -19.35
C SER A 172 16.85 0.67 -20.38
N LYS A 173 16.07 -0.32 -19.89
CA LYS A 173 15.34 -1.29 -20.74
C LYS A 173 14.07 -0.71 -21.36
N ILE A 174 13.58 0.41 -20.87
CA ILE A 174 12.40 1.10 -21.41
C ILE A 174 12.79 1.77 -22.73
N LYS A 175 11.99 1.55 -23.77
CA LYS A 175 12.26 2.04 -25.13
C LYS A 175 11.05 2.76 -25.68
N VAL A 176 11.29 3.60 -26.71
CA VAL A 176 10.23 4.21 -27.51
C VAL A 176 9.30 3.13 -28.05
N ASN A 177 7.98 3.40 -28.08
CA ASN A 177 6.89 2.51 -28.45
C ASN A 177 6.60 1.37 -27.47
N ASP A 178 7.30 1.27 -26.33
CA ASP A 178 6.80 0.41 -25.25
C ASP A 178 5.42 0.89 -24.79
N LEU A 179 4.51 -0.06 -24.52
CA LEU A 179 3.17 0.25 -24.04
C LEU A 179 3.19 0.51 -22.53
N ILE A 180 2.40 1.48 -22.11
CA ILE A 180 2.07 1.73 -20.70
C ILE A 180 0.73 1.07 -20.41
N ILE A 181 0.76 0.09 -19.54
CA ILE A 181 -0.40 -0.73 -19.17
C ILE A 181 -0.85 -0.36 -17.77
N GLY A 182 -2.11 0.08 -17.66
CA GLY A 182 -2.77 0.31 -16.38
C GLY A 182 -3.34 -0.99 -15.82
N ILE A 183 -3.10 -1.22 -14.52
CA ILE A 183 -3.70 -2.33 -13.77
C ILE A 183 -4.70 -1.72 -12.78
N PRO A 184 -5.97 -2.17 -12.81
CA PRO A 184 -7.03 -1.58 -12.00
C PRO A 184 -6.71 -1.55 -10.50
N SER A 185 -7.12 -0.48 -9.83
CA SER A 185 -7.13 -0.38 -8.36
C SER A 185 -8.36 -1.06 -7.76
N SER A 186 -8.33 -1.37 -6.46
CA SER A 186 -9.54 -1.80 -5.73
C SER A 186 -10.51 -0.63 -5.47
N GLY A 187 -10.01 0.59 -5.49
CA GLY A 187 -10.69 1.85 -5.18
C GLY A 187 -9.68 2.95 -4.94
N VAL A 188 -9.95 3.82 -3.98
CA VAL A 188 -9.09 4.98 -3.63
C VAL A 188 -7.70 4.55 -3.13
N HIS A 189 -7.56 3.32 -2.63
CA HIS A 189 -6.40 2.84 -1.89
C HIS A 189 -6.22 3.58 -0.56
N SER A 190 -5.04 4.17 -0.30
CA SER A 190 -4.78 4.91 0.94
C SER A 190 -4.40 6.37 0.70
N ASN A 191 -4.55 6.89 -0.53
CA ASN A 191 -4.16 8.25 -0.89
C ASN A 191 -5.38 9.17 -1.06
N GLY A 192 -5.19 10.48 -0.85
CA GLY A 192 -6.23 11.50 -1.03
C GLY A 192 -7.30 11.57 0.06
N PHE A 193 -7.15 10.85 1.18
CA PHE A 193 -8.16 10.82 2.25
C PHE A 193 -8.33 12.14 2.99
N SER A 194 -7.33 13.01 3.02
CA SER A 194 -7.48 14.37 3.56
C SER A 194 -8.49 15.19 2.75
N LEU A 195 -8.44 15.10 1.41
CA LEU A 195 -9.41 15.76 0.54
C LEU A 195 -10.81 15.14 0.69
N ILE A 196 -10.91 13.81 0.75
CA ILE A 196 -12.18 13.10 0.98
C ILE A 196 -12.82 13.57 2.30
N ARG A 197 -12.07 13.61 3.39
CA ARG A 197 -12.56 14.07 4.69
C ARG A 197 -12.99 15.54 4.66
N TYR A 198 -12.24 16.38 3.95
CA TYR A 198 -12.62 17.76 3.73
C TYR A 198 -13.96 17.88 3.00
N ILE A 199 -14.17 17.11 1.92
CA ILE A 199 -15.43 17.05 1.17
C ILE A 199 -16.59 16.60 2.09
N LEU A 200 -16.41 15.50 2.83
CA LEU A 200 -17.43 14.99 3.74
C LEU A 200 -17.86 16.06 4.76
N LYS A 201 -16.88 16.77 5.33
CA LYS A 201 -17.13 17.86 6.29
C LYS A 201 -17.84 19.05 5.63
N LYS A 202 -17.30 19.56 4.52
CA LYS A 202 -17.82 20.73 3.80
C LYS A 202 -19.25 20.52 3.30
N LYS A 203 -19.53 19.32 2.77
CA LYS A 203 -20.86 18.95 2.26
C LYS A 203 -21.79 18.38 3.33
N LYS A 204 -21.36 18.34 4.61
CA LYS A 204 -22.15 17.82 5.76
C LYS A 204 -22.63 16.37 5.53
N ILE A 205 -21.85 15.54 4.81
CA ILE A 205 -22.22 14.16 4.48
C ILE A 205 -22.01 13.26 5.70
N LYS A 206 -23.09 12.65 6.18
CA LYS A 206 -23.06 11.70 7.31
C LYS A 206 -22.59 10.32 6.83
N LEU A 207 -21.28 10.07 6.90
CA LEU A 207 -20.65 8.85 6.39
C LEU A 207 -21.30 7.57 6.95
N LYS A 208 -21.63 7.53 8.26
CA LYS A 208 -22.28 6.37 8.90
C LYS A 208 -23.62 6.01 8.25
N LYS A 209 -24.35 6.96 7.65
CA LYS A 209 -25.62 6.72 6.97
C LYS A 209 -25.47 6.37 5.48
N ASN A 210 -24.30 6.56 4.87
CA ASN A 210 -24.07 6.32 3.45
C ASN A 210 -23.46 4.93 3.21
N LYS A 211 -24.27 3.96 2.78
CA LYS A 211 -23.85 2.57 2.52
C LYS A 211 -22.75 2.48 1.44
N PHE A 212 -22.87 3.27 0.36
CA PHE A 212 -21.92 3.30 -0.75
C PHE A 212 -20.54 3.77 -0.25
N LEU A 213 -20.47 4.94 0.38
CA LEU A 213 -19.20 5.50 0.86
C LEU A 213 -18.54 4.62 1.93
N LYS A 214 -19.30 4.05 2.87
CA LYS A 214 -18.75 3.10 3.84
C LYS A 214 -18.07 1.92 3.17
N LYS A 215 -18.65 1.38 2.11
CA LYS A 215 -18.09 0.26 1.35
C LYS A 215 -16.87 0.69 0.57
N GLU A 216 -16.97 1.77 -0.22
CA GLU A 216 -15.91 2.20 -1.14
C GLU A 216 -14.66 2.75 -0.42
N LEU A 217 -14.84 3.57 0.62
CA LEU A 217 -13.73 4.19 1.34
C LEU A 217 -12.97 3.20 2.25
N MET A 218 -13.60 2.08 2.63
CA MET A 218 -12.95 1.04 3.44
C MET A 218 -12.46 -0.16 2.62
N LYS A 219 -12.53 -0.10 1.28
CA LYS A 219 -11.85 -1.11 0.45
C LYS A 219 -10.35 -1.07 0.71
N PRO A 220 -9.71 -2.23 0.99
CA PRO A 220 -8.28 -2.26 1.20
C PRO A 220 -7.52 -1.96 -0.11
N THR A 221 -6.35 -1.37 0.03
CA THR A 221 -5.38 -1.22 -1.05
C THR A 221 -5.04 -2.58 -1.64
N LYS A 222 -5.06 -2.70 -2.98
CA LYS A 222 -4.68 -3.94 -3.64
C LYS A 222 -3.18 -4.17 -3.51
N ILE A 223 -2.81 -5.40 -3.13
CA ILE A 223 -1.45 -5.91 -3.16
C ILE A 223 -1.21 -6.55 -4.53
N TYR A 224 -0.22 -6.08 -5.28
CA TYR A 224 0.11 -6.52 -6.64
C TYR A 224 1.29 -7.50 -6.71
N VAL A 225 1.85 -7.89 -5.57
CA VAL A 225 3.10 -8.65 -5.43
C VAL A 225 3.11 -9.92 -6.29
N LYS A 226 2.06 -10.73 -6.20
CA LYS A 226 2.01 -12.04 -6.87
C LYS A 226 2.05 -11.92 -8.39
N GLU A 227 1.26 -11.00 -8.93
CA GLU A 227 1.13 -10.78 -10.36
C GLU A 227 2.43 -10.15 -10.92
N ILE A 228 2.91 -9.07 -10.30
CA ILE A 228 4.06 -8.33 -10.81
C ILE A 228 5.34 -9.16 -10.75
N LEU A 229 5.61 -9.85 -9.64
CA LEU A 229 6.82 -10.70 -9.55
C LEU A 229 6.82 -11.83 -10.59
N LYS A 230 5.65 -12.39 -10.94
CA LYS A 230 5.56 -13.35 -12.06
C LYS A 230 5.93 -12.72 -13.39
N LEU A 231 5.53 -11.45 -13.64
CA LEU A 231 5.91 -10.75 -14.87
C LEU A 231 7.40 -10.46 -14.90
N VAL A 232 8.01 -10.10 -13.76
CA VAL A 232 9.47 -9.91 -13.61
C VAL A 232 10.22 -11.21 -13.90
N ASP A 233 9.82 -12.31 -13.24
CA ASP A 233 10.46 -13.63 -13.43
C ASP A 233 10.40 -14.11 -14.88
N LYS A 234 9.31 -13.82 -15.58
CA LYS A 234 9.13 -14.16 -17.00
C LYS A 234 9.73 -13.12 -17.97
N LYS A 235 10.38 -12.08 -17.47
CA LYS A 235 10.97 -10.98 -18.27
C LYS A 235 9.96 -10.33 -19.24
N LEU A 236 8.70 -10.18 -18.79
CA LEU A 236 7.61 -9.64 -19.60
C LEU A 236 7.45 -8.13 -19.48
N ILE A 237 8.09 -7.50 -18.50
CA ILE A 237 8.03 -6.05 -18.24
C ILE A 237 9.42 -5.43 -18.27
N ASN A 238 9.50 -4.18 -18.72
CA ASN A 238 10.71 -3.36 -18.78
C ASN A 238 10.80 -2.38 -17.60
N GLY A 239 9.68 -2.08 -16.96
CA GLY A 239 9.56 -1.24 -15.78
C GLY A 239 8.16 -1.34 -15.19
N CYS A 240 7.99 -0.88 -13.97
CA CYS A 240 6.68 -0.78 -13.35
C CYS A 240 6.67 0.31 -12.27
N VAL A 241 5.47 0.76 -11.89
CA VAL A 241 5.29 1.85 -10.93
C VAL A 241 3.99 1.70 -10.16
N ASN A 242 4.05 1.92 -8.86
CA ASN A 242 2.90 2.02 -7.97
C ASN A 242 2.27 3.42 -8.11
N ILE A 243 0.96 3.52 -8.33
CA ILE A 243 0.26 4.80 -8.45
C ILE A 243 -0.31 5.19 -7.11
N THR A 244 0.38 6.12 -6.46
CA THR A 244 0.08 6.66 -5.13
C THR A 244 -0.24 8.16 -5.19
N GLY A 245 0.00 8.91 -4.14
CA GLY A 245 -0.08 10.38 -4.16
C GLY A 245 0.80 10.98 -5.25
N GLY A 246 0.33 12.03 -5.91
CA GLY A 246 0.95 12.59 -7.11
C GLY A 246 0.39 12.03 -8.42
N GLY A 247 -0.48 10.99 -8.37
CA GLY A 247 -1.17 10.44 -9.54
C GLY A 247 -0.24 9.92 -10.64
N PHE A 248 -0.65 10.05 -11.90
CA PHE A 248 0.15 9.55 -13.02
C PHE A 248 1.46 10.31 -13.18
N GLU A 249 1.40 11.65 -13.13
CA GLU A 249 2.57 12.53 -13.36
C GLU A 249 3.65 12.32 -12.30
N GLY A 250 3.28 12.38 -11.02
CA GLY A 250 4.24 12.26 -9.92
C GLY A 250 4.86 10.88 -9.75
N ASN A 251 4.27 9.83 -10.32
CA ASN A 251 4.77 8.47 -10.15
C ASN A 251 5.43 7.91 -11.41
N ILE A 252 4.82 8.03 -12.59
CA ILE A 252 5.37 7.44 -13.83
C ILE A 252 6.70 8.08 -14.21
N VAL A 253 6.87 9.38 -13.98
CA VAL A 253 8.11 10.11 -14.29
C VAL A 253 9.36 9.51 -13.62
N ARG A 254 9.20 8.89 -12.43
CA ARG A 254 10.31 8.36 -11.64
C ARG A 254 11.06 7.22 -12.33
N ILE A 255 10.36 6.47 -13.18
CA ILE A 255 10.93 5.31 -13.86
C ILE A 255 11.33 5.60 -15.32
N LEU A 256 11.11 6.82 -15.81
CA LEU A 256 11.47 7.18 -17.19
C LEU A 256 12.97 7.48 -17.32
N PRO A 257 13.63 7.00 -18.39
CA PRO A 257 14.94 7.50 -18.81
C PRO A 257 14.88 8.99 -19.19
N ALA A 258 15.98 9.71 -19.06
CA ALA A 258 16.07 11.17 -19.32
C ALA A 258 15.62 11.61 -20.72
N LYS A 259 15.81 10.76 -21.75
CA LYS A 259 15.45 11.04 -23.15
C LYS A 259 14.09 10.48 -23.58
N LEU A 260 13.27 9.99 -22.62
CA LEU A 260 11.98 9.39 -22.90
C LEU A 260 10.88 10.07 -22.10
N SER A 261 9.69 10.13 -22.67
CA SER A 261 8.48 10.66 -22.03
C SER A 261 7.35 9.63 -22.12
N ALA A 262 6.36 9.77 -21.24
CA ALA A 262 5.17 8.95 -21.28
C ALA A 262 3.99 9.75 -21.88
N GLN A 263 3.35 9.20 -22.89
CA GLN A 263 2.10 9.70 -23.44
C GLN A 263 0.95 8.89 -22.86
N ILE A 264 0.11 9.51 -22.01
CA ILE A 264 -1.02 8.88 -21.35
C ILE A 264 -2.33 9.30 -22.01
N TYR A 265 -3.15 8.35 -22.39
CA TYR A 265 -4.47 8.56 -23.00
C TYR A 265 -5.54 8.56 -21.90
N LEU A 266 -5.93 9.73 -21.41
CA LEU A 266 -6.88 9.89 -20.31
C LEU A 266 -8.26 9.29 -20.64
N TYR A 267 -8.71 9.37 -21.90
CA TYR A 267 -9.96 8.78 -22.39
C TYR A 267 -9.99 7.24 -22.33
N LYS A 268 -8.83 6.58 -22.11
CA LYS A 268 -8.75 5.13 -21.88
C LYS A 268 -8.80 4.76 -20.41
N VAL A 269 -8.68 5.71 -19.50
CA VAL A 269 -8.79 5.47 -18.06
C VAL A 269 -10.22 5.12 -17.72
N LYS A 270 -10.42 4.05 -16.94
CA LYS A 270 -11.74 3.55 -16.54
C LYS A 270 -11.98 3.81 -15.05
N PRO A 271 -12.48 5.00 -14.67
CA PRO A 271 -12.66 5.34 -13.26
C PRO A 271 -13.78 4.49 -12.64
N LYS A 272 -13.55 4.04 -11.39
CA LYS A 272 -14.60 3.39 -10.60
C LYS A 272 -15.58 4.42 -10.06
N ASN A 273 -16.78 3.96 -9.66
CA ASN A 273 -17.87 4.83 -9.18
C ASN A 273 -17.47 5.78 -8.04
N ILE A 274 -16.50 5.41 -7.20
CA ILE A 274 -16.02 6.29 -6.14
C ILE A 274 -15.31 7.53 -6.70
N PHE A 275 -14.57 7.41 -7.81
CA PHE A 275 -13.91 8.55 -8.46
C PHE A 275 -14.94 9.43 -9.18
N LYS A 276 -15.94 8.84 -9.83
CA LYS A 276 -17.08 9.58 -10.42
C LYS A 276 -17.81 10.39 -9.33
N TRP A 277 -18.02 9.77 -8.18
CA TRP A 277 -18.62 10.45 -7.04
C TRP A 277 -17.73 11.61 -6.54
N LEU A 278 -16.42 11.41 -6.39
CA LEU A 278 -15.50 12.48 -5.96
C LEU A 278 -15.53 13.65 -6.93
N HIS A 279 -15.49 13.39 -8.24
CA HIS A 279 -15.60 14.39 -9.28
C HIS A 279 -16.93 15.15 -9.20
N SER A 280 -18.05 14.45 -9.02
CA SER A 280 -19.39 15.08 -8.86
C SER A 280 -19.51 15.94 -7.61
N GLN A 281 -18.61 15.79 -6.62
CA GLN A 281 -18.55 16.68 -5.46
C GLN A 281 -17.84 18.01 -5.75
N GLY A 282 -17.34 18.21 -6.96
CA GLY A 282 -16.68 19.44 -7.40
C GLY A 282 -15.15 19.40 -7.36
N VAL A 283 -14.55 18.21 -7.31
CA VAL A 283 -13.09 18.06 -7.48
C VAL A 283 -12.78 18.21 -8.98
N SER A 284 -11.91 19.15 -9.35
CA SER A 284 -11.56 19.39 -10.76
C SER A 284 -10.78 18.21 -11.36
N ASP A 285 -10.83 18.04 -12.69
CA ASP A 285 -10.07 16.99 -13.40
C ASP A 285 -8.59 17.01 -13.05
N LYS A 286 -7.99 18.19 -13.01
CA LYS A 286 -6.57 18.36 -12.64
C LYS A 286 -6.27 17.83 -11.24
N GLU A 287 -7.13 18.17 -10.27
CA GLU A 287 -6.95 17.72 -8.89
C GLU A 287 -7.23 16.21 -8.74
N MET A 288 -8.22 15.68 -9.48
CA MET A 288 -8.50 14.24 -9.51
C MET A 288 -7.27 13.45 -9.97
N ILE A 289 -6.65 13.85 -11.08
CA ILE A 289 -5.49 13.18 -11.68
C ILE A 289 -4.24 13.31 -10.79
N ARG A 290 -4.09 14.45 -10.10
CA ARG A 290 -2.96 14.71 -9.21
C ARG A 290 -3.06 13.97 -7.89
N THR A 291 -4.26 13.86 -7.32
CA THR A 291 -4.46 13.35 -5.94
C THR A 291 -4.78 11.87 -5.91
N PHE A 292 -5.51 11.37 -6.91
CA PHE A 292 -6.05 10.01 -6.90
C PHE A 292 -5.47 9.13 -8.02
N ASN A 293 -5.54 7.82 -7.81
CA ASN A 293 -5.18 6.84 -8.83
C ASN A 293 -6.19 6.72 -9.98
N CYS A 294 -7.35 7.37 -9.91
CA CYS A 294 -8.43 7.38 -10.90
C CYS A 294 -8.85 5.99 -11.41
N GLY A 295 -8.64 4.94 -10.62
CA GLY A 295 -8.99 3.56 -10.98
C GLY A 295 -7.81 2.70 -11.44
N ILE A 296 -6.60 3.26 -11.56
CA ILE A 296 -5.37 2.54 -11.92
C ILE A 296 -4.41 2.59 -10.74
N GLY A 297 -4.25 1.46 -10.04
CA GLY A 297 -3.39 1.42 -8.87
C GLY A 297 -1.93 1.06 -9.14
N PHE A 298 -1.65 0.49 -10.32
CA PHE A 298 -0.31 0.09 -10.73
C PHE A 298 -0.14 0.21 -12.24
N CYS A 299 1.05 0.54 -12.72
CA CYS A 299 1.36 0.53 -14.14
C CYS A 299 2.57 -0.36 -14.41
N VAL A 300 2.58 -1.01 -15.59
CA VAL A 300 3.75 -1.72 -16.10
C VAL A 300 4.08 -1.23 -17.51
N ILE A 301 5.37 -1.16 -17.81
CA ILE A 301 5.87 -0.81 -19.15
C ILE A 301 6.35 -2.08 -19.81
N ILE A 302 5.84 -2.36 -21.02
CA ILE A 302 6.07 -3.62 -21.72
C ILE A 302 6.32 -3.39 -23.20
N LYS A 303 7.03 -4.32 -23.84
CA LYS A 303 7.02 -4.43 -25.31
C LYS A 303 5.63 -4.79 -25.81
N GLN A 304 5.20 -4.22 -26.92
CA GLN A 304 3.85 -4.42 -27.49
C GLN A 304 3.47 -5.91 -27.62
N GLN A 305 4.39 -6.75 -28.07
CA GLN A 305 4.17 -8.21 -28.25
C GLN A 305 3.86 -8.96 -26.94
N ASN A 306 4.19 -8.38 -25.78
CA ASN A 306 3.93 -9.00 -24.47
C ASN A 306 2.51 -8.76 -23.96
N PHE A 307 1.75 -7.84 -24.56
CA PHE A 307 0.46 -7.42 -24.00
C PHE A 307 -0.54 -8.59 -23.84
N LYS A 308 -0.68 -9.45 -24.87
CA LYS A 308 -1.54 -10.65 -24.76
C LYS A 308 -1.03 -11.62 -23.68
N LYS A 309 0.30 -11.74 -23.55
CA LYS A 309 0.95 -12.69 -22.62
C LYS A 309 0.74 -12.32 -21.15
N ILE A 310 0.68 -11.01 -20.80
CA ILE A 310 0.55 -10.59 -19.40
C ILE A 310 -0.84 -10.80 -18.85
N LYS A 311 -1.89 -10.74 -19.68
CA LYS A 311 -3.30 -10.80 -19.24
C LYS A 311 -3.62 -12.05 -18.42
N LYS A 312 -3.05 -13.20 -18.74
CA LYS A 312 -3.30 -14.48 -18.05
C LYS A 312 -2.87 -14.51 -16.57
N TYR A 313 -2.06 -13.52 -16.12
CA TYR A 313 -1.60 -13.43 -14.75
C TYR A 313 -2.54 -12.63 -13.84
N PHE A 314 -3.59 -12.04 -14.42
CA PHE A 314 -4.55 -11.20 -13.70
C PHE A 314 -5.94 -11.81 -13.68
N THR A 315 -6.67 -11.62 -12.58
CA THR A 315 -8.07 -12.01 -12.47
C THR A 315 -8.96 -11.09 -13.32
N LYS A 316 -10.21 -11.51 -13.59
CA LYS A 316 -11.19 -10.74 -14.39
C LYS A 316 -11.35 -9.28 -13.91
N ASP A 317 -11.41 -9.07 -12.59
CA ASP A 317 -11.63 -7.74 -12.00
C ASP A 317 -10.41 -6.81 -12.09
N PHE A 318 -9.23 -7.36 -12.37
CA PHE A 318 -7.96 -6.64 -12.43
C PHE A 318 -7.25 -6.81 -13.79
N GLN A 319 -8.00 -7.06 -14.85
CA GLN A 319 -7.45 -7.20 -16.20
C GLN A 319 -6.72 -5.93 -16.63
N PRO A 320 -5.44 -6.05 -17.03
CA PRO A 320 -4.65 -4.92 -17.49
C PRO A 320 -5.10 -4.42 -18.86
N TYR A 321 -4.97 -3.13 -19.10
CA TYR A 321 -5.32 -2.50 -20.38
C TYR A 321 -4.34 -1.36 -20.73
N VAL A 322 -4.23 -1.06 -22.02
CA VAL A 322 -3.33 -0.02 -22.51
C VAL A 322 -3.88 1.34 -22.13
N ILE A 323 -3.04 2.17 -21.50
CA ILE A 323 -3.35 3.56 -21.14
C ILE A 323 -2.43 4.57 -21.79
N GLY A 324 -1.36 4.11 -22.47
CA GLY A 324 -0.41 5.00 -23.09
C GLY A 324 0.74 4.28 -23.74
N LYS A 325 1.74 5.04 -24.15
CA LYS A 325 3.00 4.54 -24.72
C LYS A 325 4.17 5.43 -24.35
N ILE A 326 5.36 4.89 -24.49
CA ILE A 326 6.62 5.63 -24.33
C ILE A 326 6.96 6.30 -25.66
N VAL A 327 7.36 7.56 -25.59
CA VAL A 327 7.75 8.39 -26.74
C VAL A 327 9.11 9.08 -26.46
N ASN A 328 9.74 9.64 -27.49
CA ASN A 328 10.88 10.52 -27.29
C ASN A 328 10.46 11.75 -26.49
N GLY A 329 11.34 12.25 -25.62
CA GLY A 329 11.04 13.42 -24.80
C GLY A 329 12.09 13.73 -23.74
N LYS A 330 11.73 14.57 -22.77
CA LYS A 330 12.62 15.09 -21.72
C LYS A 330 12.17 14.66 -20.33
N GLN A 331 11.91 13.36 -20.16
CA GLN A 331 11.48 12.77 -18.86
C GLN A 331 10.21 13.43 -18.28
N ASN A 332 9.20 13.65 -19.12
CA ASN A 332 7.92 14.25 -18.73
C ASN A 332 6.73 13.34 -19.06
N ILE A 333 5.55 13.73 -18.58
CA ILE A 333 4.28 13.06 -18.83
C ILE A 333 3.39 13.97 -19.68
N ASN A 334 2.95 13.46 -20.82
CA ASN A 334 2.01 14.12 -21.71
C ASN A 334 0.61 13.50 -21.53
N LEU A 335 -0.32 14.24 -20.97
CA LEU A 335 -1.71 13.81 -20.76
C LEU A 335 -2.56 14.20 -21.96
N ASN A 336 -3.16 13.21 -22.64
CA ASN A 336 -3.98 13.41 -23.85
C ASN A 336 -5.44 13.10 -23.56
N GLY A 337 -6.32 14.04 -23.93
CA GLY A 337 -7.77 13.93 -23.74
C GLY A 337 -8.22 14.16 -22.31
N LYS A 338 -9.40 13.68 -21.96
CA LYS A 338 -10.01 13.78 -20.62
C LYS A 338 -10.49 12.42 -20.15
N ILE A 339 -10.61 12.27 -18.82
CA ILE A 339 -11.26 11.07 -18.23
C ILE A 339 -12.77 11.25 -18.33
N GLU A 340 -13.47 10.21 -18.75
CA GLU A 340 -14.93 10.14 -18.72
C GLU A 340 -15.38 9.67 -17.34
N TRP A 341 -15.84 10.64 -16.56
CA TRP A 341 -16.29 10.40 -15.17
C TRP A 341 -17.66 9.74 -15.10
#